data_4be9ef6b499186fb1a64a832790f15a5
#
_entry.id   4be9ef6b499186fb1a64a832790f15a5
#
_cell.length_a   1.000
_cell.length_b   1.000
_cell.length_c   1.000
_cell.angle_alpha   90.00
_cell.angle_beta   90.00
_cell.angle_gamma   90.00
#
_symmetry.space_group_name_H-M   'P 1'
#
loop_
_entity.id
_entity.type
_entity.pdbx_description
1 polymer ?
#
loop_
_entity_poly.entity_id
_entity_poly.type
_entity_poly.pdbx_seq_one_letter_code
_entity_poly.pdbx_strand_id
1 'polypeptide(L)'
;VDLVIDSTGVYRTREELQPHIDAGANRVFVTKPPKDQIDRIIIKGINETTIESSDKIISTTSATTQVLALMLKVLDDEFGVKQAMMTTVHAYTSDQPLADAVRSDLRRSRSAVENIIPNETWAPEYVSELMPQFKDKITGMAMNVPVANGSCVDLTTEMNTMPSIDEVNEAFRIASENELKDIVGYTEDPIVSSDALGSGNTMVFDTK
;
A
#
# COMPACT_ATOMS: atom_id res chain seq x y z
N VAL A 1 12.02 25.91 1.95
CA VAL A 1 12.25 24.64 1.23
C VAL A 1 11.08 24.34 0.31
N ASP A 2 11.34 23.70 -0.83
CA ASP A 2 10.29 23.47 -1.82
C ASP A 2 9.37 22.31 -1.42
N LEU A 3 9.94 21.28 -0.80
CA LEU A 3 9.23 20.06 -0.41
C LEU A 3 9.71 19.57 0.96
N VAL A 4 8.75 19.24 1.81
CA VAL A 4 8.98 18.45 3.04
C VAL A 4 8.38 17.06 2.85
N ILE A 5 9.13 16.02 3.20
CA ILE A 5 8.63 14.64 3.28
C ILE A 5 8.51 14.29 4.75
N ASP A 6 7.27 14.19 5.24
CA ASP A 6 7.01 13.72 6.60
C ASP A 6 6.85 12.20 6.61
N SER A 7 7.84 11.53 7.16
CA SER A 7 7.89 10.08 7.36
C SER A 7 7.90 9.69 8.84
N THR A 8 7.56 10.61 9.73
CA THR A 8 7.58 10.38 11.18
C THR A 8 6.51 9.39 11.63
N GLY A 9 5.40 9.32 10.87
CA GLY A 9 4.22 8.54 11.26
C GLY A 9 3.40 9.15 12.39
N VAL A 10 3.83 10.30 12.92
CA VAL A 10 3.19 11.02 14.04
C VAL A 10 2.12 11.97 13.51
N TYR A 11 2.49 12.83 12.57
CA TYR A 11 1.61 13.86 12.01
C TYR A 11 0.76 13.28 10.89
N ARG A 12 -0.57 13.28 11.06
CA ARG A 12 -1.50 12.61 10.14
C ARG A 12 -2.76 13.42 9.86
N THR A 13 -2.93 14.56 10.51
CA THR A 13 -4.04 15.48 10.24
C THR A 13 -3.53 16.72 9.52
N ARG A 14 -4.43 17.42 8.83
CA ARG A 14 -4.11 18.71 8.20
C ARG A 14 -3.53 19.70 9.20
N GLU A 15 -4.12 19.79 10.39
CA GLU A 15 -3.67 20.69 11.44
C GLU A 15 -2.24 20.36 11.89
N GLU A 16 -1.92 19.08 12.07
CA GLU A 16 -0.58 18.62 12.47
C GLU A 16 0.49 18.86 11.39
N LEU A 17 0.10 18.87 10.09
CA LEU A 17 1.00 19.04 8.95
C LEU A 17 1.14 20.52 8.52
N GLN A 18 0.16 21.36 8.84
CA GLN A 18 0.15 22.77 8.49
C GLN A 18 1.39 23.56 8.94
N PRO A 19 1.98 23.31 10.12
CA PRO A 19 3.19 23.99 10.56
C PRO A 19 4.38 23.89 9.60
N HIS A 20 4.49 22.82 8.79
CA HIS A 20 5.52 22.74 7.75
C HIS A 20 5.30 23.80 6.65
N ILE A 21 4.06 24.01 6.26
CA ILE A 21 3.69 25.04 5.27
C ILE A 21 3.93 26.43 5.85
N ASP A 22 3.51 26.67 7.10
CA ASP A 22 3.66 27.95 7.78
C ASP A 22 5.15 28.33 7.99
N ALA A 23 6.00 27.30 8.15
CA ALA A 23 7.45 27.46 8.21
C ALA A 23 8.11 27.71 6.83
N GLY A 24 7.33 27.76 5.75
CA GLY A 24 7.77 28.13 4.41
C GLY A 24 8.01 26.97 3.45
N ALA A 25 7.49 25.77 3.72
CA ALA A 25 7.48 24.71 2.74
C ALA A 25 6.42 25.00 1.66
N ASN A 26 6.78 24.82 0.39
CA ASN A 26 5.80 24.96 -0.69
C ASN A 26 4.81 23.80 -0.72
N ARG A 27 5.26 22.60 -0.31
CA ARG A 27 4.46 21.37 -0.30
C ARG A 27 4.94 20.39 0.77
N VAL A 28 4.02 19.58 1.29
CA VAL A 28 4.30 18.48 2.23
C VAL A 28 3.79 17.17 1.64
N PHE A 29 4.67 16.18 1.55
CA PHE A 29 4.28 14.77 1.33
C PHE A 29 4.31 14.03 2.66
N VAL A 30 3.20 13.37 3.01
CA VAL A 30 3.13 12.48 4.17
C VAL A 30 3.09 11.02 3.71
N THR A 31 3.96 10.19 4.29
CA THR A 31 4.13 8.79 3.89
C THR A 31 3.19 7.81 4.63
N LYS A 32 2.17 8.34 5.30
CA LYS A 32 1.14 7.57 6.03
C LYS A 32 -0.25 7.99 5.58
N PRO A 33 -1.25 7.10 5.68
CA PRO A 33 -2.63 7.47 5.43
C PRO A 33 -3.06 8.62 6.36
N PRO A 34 -3.70 9.67 5.85
CA PRO A 34 -4.18 10.79 6.67
C PRO A 34 -5.33 10.34 7.57
N LYS A 35 -5.59 11.06 8.66
CA LYS A 35 -6.73 10.83 9.56
C LYS A 35 -7.93 11.73 9.26
N ASP A 36 -7.71 12.76 8.46
CA ASP A 36 -8.72 13.73 8.05
C ASP A 36 -8.51 14.12 6.58
N GLN A 37 -9.36 15.01 6.09
CA GLN A 37 -9.28 15.47 4.70
C GLN A 37 -8.05 16.36 4.48
N ILE A 38 -7.22 15.96 3.54
CA ILE A 38 -6.08 16.72 3.01
C ILE A 38 -6.34 17.08 1.54
N ASP A 39 -5.37 17.75 0.88
CA ASP A 39 -5.59 18.22 -0.48
C ASP A 39 -5.67 17.06 -1.47
N ARG A 40 -4.79 16.04 -1.31
CA ARG A 40 -4.76 14.90 -2.22
C ARG A 40 -4.19 13.64 -1.59
N ILE A 41 -4.75 12.50 -1.97
CA ILE A 41 -4.14 11.18 -1.77
C ILE A 41 -3.75 10.66 -3.16
N ILE A 42 -2.51 10.22 -3.33
CA ILE A 42 -1.99 9.73 -4.61
C ILE A 42 -1.34 8.36 -4.49
N ILE A 43 -1.46 7.60 -5.56
CA ILE A 43 -0.69 6.38 -5.82
C ILE A 43 -0.12 6.49 -7.23
N LYS A 44 1.20 6.38 -7.37
CA LYS A 44 1.88 6.41 -8.66
C LYS A 44 1.42 5.22 -9.52
N GLY A 45 1.05 5.47 -10.75
CA GLY A 45 0.45 4.50 -11.67
C GLY A 45 -1.08 4.40 -11.57
N ILE A 46 -1.72 5.12 -10.63
CA ILE A 46 -3.18 5.16 -10.47
C ILE A 46 -3.72 6.57 -10.74
N ASN A 47 -3.26 7.57 -9.98
CA ASN A 47 -3.86 8.91 -10.03
C ASN A 47 -2.88 10.07 -9.83
N GLU A 48 -1.59 9.86 -9.97
CA GLU A 48 -0.57 10.94 -9.79
C GLU A 48 -0.78 12.13 -10.72
N THR A 49 -1.41 11.91 -11.87
CA THR A 49 -1.72 12.99 -12.82
C THR A 49 -2.80 13.96 -12.32
N THR A 50 -3.48 13.63 -11.22
CA THR A 50 -4.50 14.48 -10.60
C THR A 50 -3.91 15.56 -9.68
N ILE A 51 -2.59 15.57 -9.45
CA ILE A 51 -1.93 16.57 -8.61
C ILE A 51 -2.08 17.96 -9.25
N GLU A 52 -2.55 18.91 -8.48
CA GLU A 52 -2.68 20.30 -8.87
C GLU A 52 -1.61 21.18 -8.24
N SER A 53 -1.33 22.33 -8.85
CA SER A 53 -0.37 23.30 -8.30
C SER A 53 -0.81 23.90 -6.95
N SER A 54 -2.10 23.89 -6.69
CA SER A 54 -2.72 24.33 -5.43
C SER A 54 -2.57 23.34 -4.29
N ASP A 55 -2.33 22.04 -4.59
CA ASP A 55 -2.19 20.99 -3.56
C ASP A 55 -0.94 21.25 -2.71
N LYS A 56 -1.13 21.40 -1.41
CA LYS A 56 -0.07 21.69 -0.43
C LYS A 56 0.28 20.48 0.41
N ILE A 57 -0.72 19.72 0.83
CA ILE A 57 -0.55 18.55 1.70
C ILE A 57 -1.05 17.32 0.95
N ILE A 58 -0.13 16.42 0.62
CA ILE A 58 -0.38 15.24 -0.20
C ILE A 58 0.05 13.99 0.57
N SER A 59 -0.78 12.95 0.58
CA SER A 59 -0.40 11.64 1.12
C SER A 59 -0.15 10.64 0.00
N THR A 60 0.87 9.81 0.18
CA THR A 60 1.09 8.61 -0.64
C THR A 60 0.46 7.34 -0.03
N THR A 61 -0.34 7.50 1.02
CA THR A 61 -1.01 6.40 1.76
C THR A 61 -0.03 5.35 2.32
N SER A 62 -0.43 4.09 2.44
CA SER A 62 0.43 3.00 2.93
C SER A 62 0.98 2.17 1.77
N ALA A 63 2.11 1.51 1.98
CA ALA A 63 2.67 0.58 0.99
C ALA A 63 1.64 -0.51 0.61
N THR A 64 0.94 -1.07 1.59
CA THR A 64 -0.12 -2.08 1.34
C THR A 64 -1.24 -1.55 0.45
N THR A 65 -1.68 -0.29 0.67
CA THR A 65 -2.70 0.35 -0.17
C THR A 65 -2.21 0.51 -1.61
N GLN A 66 -0.95 0.93 -1.79
CA GLN A 66 -0.35 1.11 -3.11
C GLN A 66 -0.27 -0.22 -3.87
N VAL A 67 0.22 -1.28 -3.21
CA VAL A 67 0.30 -2.63 -3.81
C VAL A 67 -1.09 -3.13 -4.18
N LEU A 68 -2.08 -3.04 -3.27
CA LEU A 68 -3.44 -3.47 -3.54
C LEU A 68 -4.06 -2.74 -4.74
N ALA A 69 -3.89 -1.42 -4.82
CA ALA A 69 -4.40 -0.62 -5.93
C ALA A 69 -3.79 -1.01 -7.27
N LEU A 70 -2.46 -1.22 -7.32
CA LEU A 70 -1.76 -1.63 -8.53
C LEU A 70 -2.18 -3.04 -8.98
N MET A 71 -2.30 -3.99 -8.05
CA MET A 71 -2.79 -5.34 -8.37
C MET A 71 -4.21 -5.29 -8.94
N LEU A 72 -5.11 -4.56 -8.28
CA LEU A 72 -6.50 -4.43 -8.73
C LEU A 72 -6.61 -3.72 -10.08
N LYS A 73 -5.76 -2.69 -10.34
CA LYS A 73 -5.73 -2.02 -11.63
C LYS A 73 -5.45 -3.02 -12.75
N VAL A 74 -4.37 -3.78 -12.66
CA VAL A 74 -3.98 -4.74 -13.71
C VAL A 74 -5.07 -5.80 -13.90
N LEU A 75 -5.59 -6.35 -12.81
CA LEU A 75 -6.60 -7.40 -12.89
C LEU A 75 -7.96 -6.91 -13.38
N ASP A 76 -8.35 -5.68 -13.02
CA ASP A 76 -9.62 -5.10 -13.46
C ASP A 76 -9.60 -4.68 -14.92
N ASP A 77 -8.51 -4.07 -15.36
CA ASP A 77 -8.32 -3.62 -16.74
C ASP A 77 -8.36 -4.80 -17.73
N GLU A 78 -7.78 -5.96 -17.36
CA GLU A 78 -7.68 -7.13 -18.24
C GLU A 78 -8.86 -8.12 -18.08
N PHE A 79 -9.33 -8.35 -16.86
CA PHE A 79 -10.26 -9.45 -16.57
C PHE A 79 -11.57 -9.00 -15.93
N GLY A 80 -11.63 -7.76 -15.43
CA GLY A 80 -12.75 -7.20 -14.67
C GLY A 80 -12.90 -7.87 -13.30
N VAL A 81 -12.76 -7.11 -12.21
CA VAL A 81 -12.86 -7.60 -10.85
C VAL A 81 -14.25 -7.35 -10.27
N LYS A 82 -14.93 -8.41 -9.84
CA LYS A 82 -16.23 -8.32 -9.14
C LYS A 82 -16.06 -8.05 -7.66
N GLN A 83 -15.20 -8.83 -7.01
CA GLN A 83 -14.86 -8.68 -5.59
C GLN A 83 -13.47 -9.23 -5.31
N ALA A 84 -12.88 -8.77 -4.20
CA ALA A 84 -11.55 -9.19 -3.79
C ALA A 84 -11.43 -9.30 -2.27
N MET A 85 -10.59 -10.24 -1.83
CA MET A 85 -10.18 -10.38 -0.44
C MET A 85 -8.65 -10.37 -0.37
N MET A 86 -8.10 -9.46 0.43
CA MET A 86 -6.66 -9.30 0.59
C MET A 86 -6.19 -9.79 1.96
N THR A 87 -5.08 -10.51 2.00
CA THR A 87 -4.31 -10.72 3.21
C THR A 87 -2.91 -10.13 3.02
N THR A 88 -2.52 -9.16 3.86
CA THR A 88 -1.12 -8.72 3.88
C THR A 88 -0.37 -9.45 4.98
N VAL A 89 0.66 -10.21 4.59
CA VAL A 89 1.65 -10.80 5.49
C VAL A 89 2.75 -9.76 5.67
N HIS A 90 2.71 -9.05 6.78
CA HIS A 90 3.41 -7.78 6.93
C HIS A 90 4.53 -7.87 7.97
N ALA A 91 5.70 -7.35 7.63
CA ALA A 91 6.79 -7.15 8.58
C ALA A 91 6.28 -6.33 9.78
N TYR A 92 6.86 -6.56 10.96
CA TYR A 92 6.53 -5.74 12.12
C TYR A 92 6.98 -4.28 11.92
N THR A 93 6.28 -3.36 12.57
CA THR A 93 6.51 -1.92 12.42
C THR A 93 7.01 -1.32 13.75
N SER A 94 7.59 -0.11 13.69
CA SER A 94 8.20 0.56 14.85
C SER A 94 7.24 0.83 16.02
N ASP A 95 5.94 0.78 15.78
CA ASP A 95 4.92 0.92 16.81
C ASP A 95 4.57 -0.40 17.51
N GLN A 96 5.14 -1.53 17.09
CA GLN A 96 4.97 -2.83 17.73
C GLN A 96 6.13 -3.13 18.67
N PRO A 97 5.87 -3.64 19.90
CA PRO A 97 6.91 -3.94 20.88
C PRO A 97 7.69 -5.20 20.48
N LEU A 98 9.00 -5.22 20.74
CA LEU A 98 9.83 -6.41 20.54
C LEU A 98 9.68 -7.44 21.68
N ALA A 99 9.23 -6.99 22.86
CA ALA A 99 8.82 -7.82 23.98
C ALA A 99 7.41 -7.43 24.41
N ASP A 100 6.70 -8.31 25.11
CA ASP A 100 5.35 -8.02 25.61
C ASP A 100 5.32 -6.68 26.37
N ALA A 101 4.40 -5.80 26.03
CA ALA A 101 4.25 -4.48 26.63
C ALA A 101 2.77 -4.12 26.76
N VAL A 102 2.40 -3.40 27.82
CA VAL A 102 1.01 -2.99 28.05
C VAL A 102 0.63 -1.88 27.07
N ARG A 103 -0.40 -2.14 26.24
CA ARG A 103 -1.00 -1.18 25.30
C ARG A 103 -2.53 -1.30 25.32
N SER A 104 -3.22 -0.34 24.71
CA SER A 104 -4.69 -0.37 24.59
C SER A 104 -5.21 -1.54 23.74
N ASP A 105 -4.50 -1.91 22.68
CA ASP A 105 -4.79 -3.09 21.87
C ASP A 105 -4.03 -4.29 22.44
N LEU A 106 -4.75 -5.31 22.89
CA LEU A 106 -4.18 -6.50 23.52
C LEU A 106 -3.35 -7.36 22.56
N ARG A 107 -3.71 -7.43 21.28
CA ARG A 107 -2.92 -8.15 20.27
C ARG A 107 -1.62 -7.40 19.97
N ARG A 108 -1.69 -6.09 19.83
CA ARG A 108 -0.51 -5.22 19.60
C ARG A 108 0.32 -4.98 20.87
N SER A 109 -0.07 -5.56 21.99
CA SER A 109 0.70 -5.62 23.24
C SER A 109 1.71 -6.75 23.27
N ARG A 110 1.57 -7.74 22.39
CA ARG A 110 2.42 -8.93 22.35
C ARG A 110 3.68 -8.68 21.53
N SER A 111 4.73 -9.46 21.86
CA SER A 111 6.03 -9.46 21.18
C SER A 111 5.86 -9.66 19.66
N ALA A 112 6.33 -8.69 18.88
CA ALA A 112 6.25 -8.71 17.41
C ALA A 112 7.22 -9.73 16.79
N VAL A 113 8.27 -10.09 17.51
CA VAL A 113 9.31 -11.02 17.02
C VAL A 113 9.05 -12.48 17.37
N GLU A 114 7.98 -12.75 18.14
CA GLU A 114 7.64 -14.09 18.61
C GLU A 114 6.23 -14.54 18.19
N ASN A 115 5.46 -13.66 17.56
CA ASN A 115 4.06 -13.93 17.28
C ASN A 115 3.67 -13.56 15.85
N ILE A 116 2.70 -14.31 15.31
CA ILE A 116 1.87 -13.87 14.19
C ILE A 116 0.71 -13.09 14.80
N ILE A 117 0.61 -11.80 14.50
CA ILE A 117 -0.36 -10.90 15.12
C ILE A 117 -1.41 -10.49 14.07
N PRO A 118 -2.66 -11.00 14.16
CA PRO A 118 -3.76 -10.52 13.34
C PRO A 118 -4.04 -9.05 13.64
N ASN A 119 -4.19 -8.24 12.61
CA ASN A 119 -4.39 -6.81 12.70
C ASN A 119 -5.39 -6.33 11.66
N GLU A 120 -5.98 -5.17 11.88
CA GLU A 120 -6.80 -4.48 10.89
C GLU A 120 -5.92 -3.76 9.86
N THR A 121 -6.48 -3.55 8.68
CA THR A 121 -5.88 -2.75 7.62
C THR A 121 -6.93 -1.86 6.99
N TRP A 122 -6.57 -0.61 6.72
CA TRP A 122 -7.42 0.37 6.04
C TRP A 122 -7.18 0.42 4.53
N ALA A 123 -6.39 -0.51 3.99
CA ALA A 123 -6.05 -0.52 2.57
C ALA A 123 -7.29 -0.67 1.66
N PRO A 124 -8.27 -1.55 1.95
CA PRO A 124 -9.49 -1.65 1.15
C PRO A 124 -10.30 -0.36 1.09
N GLU A 125 -10.43 0.35 2.20
CA GLU A 125 -11.16 1.62 2.31
C GLU A 125 -10.50 2.71 1.47
N TYR A 126 -9.18 2.89 1.57
CA TYR A 126 -8.45 3.86 0.76
C TYR A 126 -8.47 3.53 -0.72
N VAL A 127 -8.36 2.25 -1.09
CA VAL A 127 -8.51 1.84 -2.50
C VAL A 127 -9.92 2.15 -2.99
N SER A 128 -10.96 1.86 -2.20
CA SER A 128 -12.35 2.17 -2.57
C SER A 128 -12.62 3.68 -2.73
N GLU A 129 -11.89 4.52 -1.99
CA GLU A 129 -11.94 5.98 -2.14
C GLU A 129 -11.27 6.45 -3.44
N LEU A 130 -10.09 5.90 -3.76
CA LEU A 130 -9.29 6.28 -4.93
C LEU A 130 -9.77 5.64 -6.22
N MET A 131 -10.37 4.46 -6.13
CA MET A 131 -10.89 3.66 -7.24
C MET A 131 -12.36 3.29 -6.94
N PRO A 132 -13.31 4.20 -7.17
CA PRO A 132 -14.71 4.05 -6.72
C PRO A 132 -15.44 2.83 -7.28
N GLN A 133 -14.96 2.25 -8.40
CA GLN A 133 -15.51 0.99 -8.93
C GLN A 133 -15.37 -0.19 -7.98
N PHE A 134 -14.47 -0.10 -6.99
CA PHE A 134 -14.25 -1.14 -5.98
C PHE A 134 -14.99 -0.91 -4.66
N LYS A 135 -15.81 0.13 -4.59
CA LYS A 135 -16.58 0.41 -3.38
C LYS A 135 -17.46 -0.79 -3.00
N ASP A 136 -17.36 -1.21 -1.74
CA ASP A 136 -18.09 -2.37 -1.17
C ASP A 136 -17.74 -3.73 -1.81
N LYS A 137 -16.65 -3.80 -2.59
CA LYS A 137 -16.20 -5.03 -3.27
C LYS A 137 -14.92 -5.61 -2.71
N ILE A 138 -14.22 -4.88 -1.84
CA ILE A 138 -12.92 -5.30 -1.32
C ILE A 138 -13.00 -5.45 0.20
N THR A 139 -12.45 -6.55 0.70
CA THR A 139 -12.20 -6.75 2.13
C THR A 139 -10.74 -7.12 2.34
N GLY A 140 -10.25 -7.01 3.59
CA GLY A 140 -8.88 -7.40 3.85
C GLY A 140 -8.54 -7.46 5.32
N MET A 141 -7.42 -8.13 5.59
CA MET A 141 -6.83 -8.22 6.91
C MET A 141 -5.31 -8.16 6.82
N ALA A 142 -4.66 -7.87 7.95
CA ALA A 142 -3.22 -7.91 8.08
C ALA A 142 -2.79 -8.99 9.07
N MET A 143 -1.67 -9.65 8.77
CA MET A 143 -0.94 -10.52 9.66
C MET A 143 0.46 -9.95 9.85
N ASN A 144 0.75 -9.35 11.00
CA ASN A 144 2.13 -8.99 11.30
C ASN A 144 2.90 -10.24 11.72
N VAL A 145 4.09 -10.41 11.15
CA VAL A 145 4.94 -11.60 11.31
C VAL A 145 6.32 -11.21 11.82
N PRO A 146 7.09 -12.15 12.41
CA PRO A 146 8.45 -11.93 12.95
C PRO A 146 9.50 -11.65 11.85
N VAL A 147 9.25 -10.69 10.97
CA VAL A 147 10.12 -10.27 9.88
C VAL A 147 10.34 -8.77 10.00
N ALA A 148 11.60 -8.34 9.98
CA ALA A 148 11.96 -6.94 10.21
C ALA A 148 11.62 -6.02 9.03
N ASN A 149 11.68 -6.54 7.81
CA ASN A 149 11.41 -5.79 6.57
C ASN A 149 11.00 -6.76 5.45
N GLY A 150 10.25 -6.24 4.46
CA GLY A 150 9.69 -7.04 3.39
C GLY A 150 8.33 -7.64 3.76
N SER A 151 7.30 -7.36 2.97
CA SER A 151 5.91 -7.78 3.19
C SER A 151 5.35 -8.38 1.91
N CYS A 152 4.37 -9.27 2.03
CA CYS A 152 3.65 -9.83 0.90
C CYS A 152 2.17 -9.42 0.97
N VAL A 153 1.55 -9.29 -0.18
CA VAL A 153 0.10 -9.17 -0.33
C VAL A 153 -0.39 -10.37 -1.10
N ASP A 154 -1.28 -11.14 -0.49
CA ASP A 154 -2.03 -12.21 -1.12
C ASP A 154 -3.43 -11.70 -1.43
N LEU A 155 -3.85 -11.82 -2.70
CA LEU A 155 -5.11 -11.30 -3.19
C LEU A 155 -5.93 -12.41 -3.86
N THR A 156 -7.06 -12.73 -3.26
CA THR A 156 -8.07 -13.61 -3.86
C THR A 156 -9.12 -12.77 -4.56
N THR A 157 -9.41 -13.03 -5.83
CA THR A 157 -10.36 -12.26 -6.63
C THR A 157 -11.42 -13.14 -7.28
N GLU A 158 -12.66 -12.63 -7.34
CA GLU A 158 -13.66 -13.10 -8.29
C GLU A 158 -13.66 -12.15 -9.49
N MET A 159 -13.45 -12.71 -10.69
CA MET A 159 -13.35 -11.94 -11.94
C MET A 159 -14.55 -12.16 -12.85
N ASN A 160 -14.72 -11.28 -13.84
CA ASN A 160 -15.76 -11.44 -14.88
C ASN A 160 -15.41 -12.56 -15.87
N THR A 161 -14.12 -12.77 -16.11
CA THR A 161 -13.56 -13.84 -16.92
C THR A 161 -12.83 -14.84 -16.03
N MET A 162 -12.48 -16.00 -16.56
CA MET A 162 -11.68 -17.03 -15.86
C MET A 162 -10.32 -17.16 -16.58
N PRO A 163 -9.36 -16.27 -16.29
CA PRO A 163 -8.04 -16.37 -16.89
C PRO A 163 -7.29 -17.59 -16.37
N SER A 164 -6.41 -18.11 -17.21
CA SER A 164 -5.38 -19.05 -16.80
C SER A 164 -4.28 -18.34 -16.00
N ILE A 165 -3.43 -19.12 -15.32
CA ILE A 165 -2.25 -18.57 -14.62
C ILE A 165 -1.34 -17.83 -15.61
N ASP A 166 -1.12 -18.38 -16.80
CA ASP A 166 -0.28 -17.76 -17.83
C ASP A 166 -0.83 -16.43 -18.30
N GLU A 167 -2.15 -16.30 -18.47
CA GLU A 167 -2.78 -15.03 -18.84
C GLU A 167 -2.63 -13.96 -17.74
N VAL A 168 -2.77 -14.35 -16.46
CA VAL A 168 -2.53 -13.44 -15.34
C VAL A 168 -1.07 -13.00 -15.30
N ASN A 169 -0.13 -13.95 -15.39
CA ASN A 169 1.29 -13.65 -15.40
C ASN A 169 1.66 -12.72 -16.57
N GLU A 170 1.13 -12.98 -17.76
CA GLU A 170 1.37 -12.15 -18.93
C GLU A 170 0.82 -10.74 -18.78
N ALA A 171 -0.36 -10.56 -18.16
CA ALA A 171 -0.93 -9.25 -17.89
C ALA A 171 0.01 -8.43 -16.98
N PHE A 172 0.53 -9.01 -15.91
CA PHE A 172 1.48 -8.31 -15.04
C PHE A 172 2.83 -8.06 -15.72
N ARG A 173 3.32 -9.00 -16.54
CA ARG A 173 4.54 -8.80 -17.32
C ARG A 173 4.41 -7.61 -18.26
N ILE A 174 3.32 -7.58 -19.04
CA ILE A 174 3.05 -6.47 -19.99
C ILE A 174 2.92 -5.14 -19.25
N ALA A 175 2.18 -5.09 -18.14
CA ALA A 175 2.04 -3.88 -17.34
C ALA A 175 3.39 -3.38 -16.81
N SER A 176 4.25 -4.28 -16.32
CA SER A 176 5.59 -3.95 -15.78
C SER A 176 6.57 -3.44 -16.84
N GLU A 177 6.41 -3.84 -18.10
CA GLU A 177 7.26 -3.40 -19.19
C GLU A 177 6.77 -2.10 -19.86
N ASN A 178 5.49 -1.74 -19.68
CA ASN A 178 4.84 -0.62 -20.36
C ASN A 178 4.31 0.44 -19.38
N GLU A 179 3.02 0.45 -19.11
CA GLU A 179 2.35 1.54 -18.38
C GLU A 179 2.76 1.66 -16.91
N LEU A 180 3.12 0.56 -16.28
CA LEU A 180 3.59 0.50 -14.89
C LEU A 180 5.09 0.24 -14.79
N LYS A 181 5.83 0.56 -15.86
CA LYS A 181 7.30 0.47 -15.85
C LYS A 181 7.88 1.34 -14.74
N ASP A 182 8.88 0.82 -14.05
CA ASP A 182 9.53 1.45 -12.90
C ASP A 182 8.55 1.69 -11.70
N ILE A 183 7.39 1.02 -11.72
CA ILE A 183 6.40 1.01 -10.63
C ILE A 183 6.13 -0.42 -10.18
N VAL A 184 5.89 -1.32 -11.13
CA VAL A 184 5.70 -2.74 -10.89
C VAL A 184 6.89 -3.51 -11.42
N GLY A 185 7.55 -4.28 -10.57
CA GLY A 185 8.53 -5.28 -10.95
C GLY A 185 7.84 -6.62 -11.25
N TYR A 186 8.45 -7.45 -12.06
CA TYR A 186 7.99 -8.80 -12.41
C TYR A 186 9.14 -9.78 -12.23
N THR A 187 8.87 -10.94 -11.64
CA THR A 187 9.88 -11.98 -11.48
C THR A 187 9.32 -13.38 -11.66
N GLU A 188 10.12 -14.24 -12.27
CA GLU A 188 9.90 -15.70 -12.38
C GLU A 188 10.86 -16.48 -11.46
N ASP A 189 11.74 -15.78 -10.77
CA ASP A 189 12.68 -16.38 -9.82
C ASP A 189 11.94 -16.78 -8.51
N PRO A 190 12.36 -17.86 -7.85
CA PRO A 190 11.78 -18.28 -6.58
C PRO A 190 12.28 -17.38 -5.43
N ILE A 191 11.76 -16.16 -5.35
CA ILE A 191 12.15 -15.17 -4.34
C ILE A 191 11.44 -15.35 -3.01
N VAL A 192 11.99 -14.73 -1.97
CA VAL A 192 11.36 -14.53 -0.67
C VAL A 192 11.32 -13.04 -0.35
N SER A 193 10.62 -12.64 0.71
CA SER A 193 10.38 -11.22 1.03
C SER A 193 11.66 -10.38 1.17
N SER A 194 12.78 -10.98 1.59
CA SER A 194 14.07 -10.27 1.69
C SER A 194 14.70 -9.95 0.34
N ASP A 195 14.39 -10.68 -0.72
CA ASP A 195 14.93 -10.44 -2.06
C ASP A 195 14.32 -9.19 -2.71
N ALA A 196 13.13 -8.79 -2.28
CA ALA A 196 12.49 -7.57 -2.73
C ALA A 196 13.06 -6.29 -2.05
N LEU A 197 13.92 -6.43 -1.03
CA LEU A 197 14.49 -5.28 -0.32
C LEU A 197 15.42 -4.47 -1.23
N GLY A 198 15.24 -3.14 -1.22
CA GLY A 198 16.03 -2.24 -2.05
C GLY A 198 15.58 -2.15 -3.50
N SER A 199 14.51 -2.85 -3.89
CA SER A 199 13.87 -2.63 -5.19
C SER A 199 13.43 -1.18 -5.34
N GLY A 200 13.63 -0.59 -6.52
CA GLY A 200 13.12 0.73 -6.88
C GLY A 200 11.63 0.74 -7.21
N ASN A 201 11.02 -0.44 -7.35
CA ASN A 201 9.59 -0.59 -7.67
C ASN A 201 8.71 -0.45 -6.43
N THR A 202 7.47 0.00 -6.63
CA THR A 202 6.45 0.04 -5.57
C THR A 202 6.02 -1.35 -5.13
N MET A 203 5.97 -2.30 -6.07
CA MET A 203 5.75 -3.71 -5.82
C MET A 203 6.56 -4.58 -6.78
N VAL A 204 6.77 -5.83 -6.40
CA VAL A 204 7.27 -6.89 -7.29
C VAL A 204 6.19 -7.97 -7.37
N PHE A 205 5.75 -8.28 -8.58
CA PHE A 205 4.83 -9.39 -8.85
C PHE A 205 5.64 -10.67 -8.94
N ASP A 206 5.30 -11.64 -8.09
CA ASP A 206 5.90 -12.97 -8.00
C ASP A 206 4.98 -13.99 -8.68
N THR A 207 5.51 -14.71 -9.66
CA THR A 207 4.76 -15.70 -10.45
C THR A 207 4.67 -17.09 -9.79
N LYS A 208 5.31 -17.29 -8.61
CA LYS A 208 5.43 -18.62 -7.94
C LYS A 208 4.47 -18.85 -6.78
#